data_10d7735e3928ed0bbe7ba87d55c1178b
#
_entry.id   10d7735e3928ed0bbe7ba87d55c1178b
#
_cell.length_a   1.000
_cell.length_b   1.000
_cell.length_c   1.000
_cell.angle_alpha   90.00
_cell.angle_beta   90.00
_cell.angle_gamma   90.00
#
_symmetry.space_group_name_H-M   'P 1'
#
loop_
_entity.id
_entity.type
_entity.pdbx_description
1 polymer ?
#
loop_
_entity_poly.entity_id
_entity_poly.type
_entity_poly.pdbx_seq_one_letter_code
_entity_poly.pdbx_strand_id
1 'polypeptide(L)'
;MDIIKAMNLKKYYTSDTYEVRALDGVSLTVEEGEFIAVVGTSGCGKTTLMNILGGLDIPDFGGVWIRNTSLKDLSKEERTIFRRRNIGFVFQQYNLIPSLSIRENIVLPMRLDGKEIDIDFFNEIVEILGLK
;
A
#
# COMPACT_ATOMS: atom_id res chain seq x y z
N MET A 1 -16.44 -11.69 1.02
CA MET A 1 -15.69 -11.83 -0.26
C MET A 1 -14.27 -11.39 0.00
N ASP A 2 -13.28 -12.21 -0.41
CA ASP A 2 -11.87 -11.90 -0.19
C ASP A 2 -11.48 -10.63 -0.97
N ILE A 3 -11.04 -9.60 -0.27
CA ILE A 3 -10.55 -8.36 -0.89
C ILE A 3 -9.04 -8.39 -1.12
N ILE A 4 -8.31 -9.05 -0.21
CA ILE A 4 -6.88 -9.33 -0.35
C ILE A 4 -6.63 -10.80 -0.11
N LYS A 5 -5.84 -11.41 -0.99
CA LYS A 5 -5.35 -12.77 -0.82
C LYS A 5 -3.83 -12.77 -1.06
N ALA A 6 -3.09 -13.22 -0.08
CA ALA A 6 -1.64 -13.39 -0.16
C ALA A 6 -1.31 -14.87 0.03
N MET A 7 -0.46 -15.41 -0.83
CA MET A 7 -0.10 -16.84 -0.80
C MET A 7 1.40 -17.01 -0.83
N ASN A 8 1.92 -17.69 0.20
CA ASN A 8 3.31 -18.14 0.31
C ASN A 8 4.33 -17.04 0.01
N LEU A 9 4.11 -15.84 0.56
CA LEU A 9 4.99 -14.70 0.33
C LEU A 9 6.36 -14.94 0.92
N LYS A 10 7.40 -14.79 0.11
CA LYS A 10 8.79 -14.78 0.54
C LYS A 10 9.46 -13.52 0.03
N LYS A 11 10.22 -12.88 0.90
CA LYS A 11 11.02 -11.71 0.56
C LYS A 11 12.34 -11.78 1.29
N TYR A 12 13.42 -11.88 0.54
CA TYR A 12 14.77 -12.03 1.04
C TYR A 12 15.63 -10.84 0.62
N TYR A 13 16.32 -10.24 1.58
CA TYR A 13 17.28 -9.19 1.33
C TYR A 13 18.68 -9.78 1.54
N THR A 14 19.45 -9.82 0.47
CA THR A 14 20.79 -10.41 0.46
C THR A 14 21.84 -9.32 0.33
N SER A 15 22.85 -9.35 1.19
CA SER A 15 24.08 -8.58 1.07
C SER A 15 25.26 -9.55 0.93
N ASP A 16 26.45 -9.04 0.67
CA ASP A 16 27.65 -9.88 0.51
C ASP A 16 27.98 -10.75 1.74
N THR A 17 27.45 -10.39 2.91
CA THR A 17 27.81 -11.01 4.18
C THR A 17 26.65 -11.66 4.92
N TYR A 18 25.41 -11.36 4.58
CA TYR A 18 24.22 -11.92 5.25
C TYR A 18 22.98 -11.94 4.36
N GLU A 19 22.05 -12.83 4.68
CA GLU A 19 20.71 -12.89 4.10
C GLU A 19 19.68 -12.62 5.21
N VAL A 20 18.75 -11.71 4.96
CA VAL A 20 17.61 -11.45 5.84
C VAL A 20 16.35 -11.95 5.15
N ARG A 21 15.71 -12.95 5.73
CA ARG A 21 14.40 -13.46 5.26
C ARG A 21 13.31 -12.67 5.95
N ALA A 22 12.98 -11.52 5.38
CA ALA A 22 11.97 -10.63 5.94
C ALA A 22 10.56 -11.26 5.93
N LEU A 23 10.24 -12.02 4.90
CA LEU A 23 9.07 -12.89 4.81
C LEU A 23 9.52 -14.28 4.34
N ASP A 24 9.03 -15.31 4.99
CA ASP A 24 9.39 -16.70 4.64
C ASP A 24 8.16 -17.63 4.67
N GLY A 25 7.30 -17.48 3.67
CA GLY A 25 6.12 -18.32 3.50
C GLY A 25 4.85 -17.79 4.17
N VAL A 26 4.66 -16.45 4.20
CA VAL A 26 3.48 -15.83 4.78
C VAL A 26 2.27 -15.95 3.85
N SER A 27 1.16 -16.44 4.38
CA SER A 27 -0.13 -16.47 3.69
C SER A 27 -1.20 -15.87 4.57
N LEU A 28 -2.09 -15.08 3.96
CA LEU A 28 -3.24 -14.48 4.65
C LEU A 28 -4.34 -14.13 3.65
N THR A 29 -5.54 -14.01 4.16
CA THR A 29 -6.71 -13.53 3.42
C THR A 29 -7.40 -12.47 4.24
N VAL A 30 -7.88 -11.41 3.58
CA VAL A 30 -8.64 -10.31 4.19
C VAL A 30 -9.97 -10.20 3.46
N GLU A 31 -11.05 -10.21 4.22
CA GLU A 31 -12.40 -10.03 3.70
C GLU A 31 -12.78 -8.55 3.59
N GLU A 32 -13.76 -8.26 2.76
CA GLU A 32 -14.28 -6.90 2.62
C GLU A 32 -14.91 -6.43 3.95
N GLY A 33 -14.55 -5.20 4.38
CA GLY A 33 -14.99 -4.62 5.65
C GLY A 33 -14.22 -5.09 6.88
N GLU A 34 -13.23 -5.98 6.72
CA GLU A 34 -12.44 -6.49 7.83
C GLU A 34 -11.37 -5.48 8.26
N PHE A 35 -11.15 -5.41 9.58
CA PHE A 35 -10.05 -4.66 10.19
C PHE A 35 -9.01 -5.64 10.75
N ILE A 36 -7.78 -5.56 10.24
CA ILE A 36 -6.68 -6.45 10.65
C ILE A 36 -5.54 -5.65 11.28
N ALA A 37 -5.03 -6.13 12.41
CA ALA A 37 -3.82 -5.61 13.02
C ALA A 37 -2.65 -6.60 12.81
N VAL A 38 -1.57 -6.13 12.20
CA VAL A 38 -0.31 -6.87 12.06
C VAL A 38 0.61 -6.48 13.21
N VAL A 39 0.84 -7.39 14.13
CA VAL A 39 1.63 -7.17 15.33
C VAL A 39 2.88 -8.04 15.35
N GLY A 40 3.93 -7.58 16.01
CA GLY A 40 5.18 -8.30 16.14
C GLY A 40 6.31 -7.40 16.62
N THR A 41 7.45 -8.00 16.96
CA THR A 41 8.65 -7.28 17.38
C THR A 41 9.23 -6.42 16.26
N SER A 42 10.03 -5.41 16.62
CA SER A 42 10.73 -4.59 15.61
C SER A 42 11.61 -5.46 14.72
N GLY A 43 11.59 -5.20 13.41
CA GLY A 43 12.39 -5.95 12.44
C GLY A 43 11.85 -7.32 12.03
N CYS A 44 10.64 -7.72 12.46
CA CYS A 44 10.07 -9.03 12.10
C CYS A 44 9.38 -9.09 10.72
N GLY A 45 9.48 -8.04 9.90
CA GLY A 45 8.96 -8.05 8.53
C GLY A 45 7.59 -7.38 8.34
N LYS A 46 6.99 -6.74 9.35
CA LYS A 46 5.67 -6.08 9.23
C LYS A 46 5.62 -5.04 8.10
N THR A 47 6.60 -4.15 8.04
CA THR A 47 6.67 -3.12 7.00
C THR A 47 6.85 -3.73 5.62
N THR A 48 7.68 -4.77 5.49
CA THR A 48 7.85 -5.52 4.24
C THR A 48 6.53 -6.15 3.80
N LEU A 49 5.80 -6.78 4.72
CA LEU A 49 4.48 -7.35 4.44
C LEU A 49 3.50 -6.27 3.95
N MET A 50 3.40 -5.14 4.66
CA MET A 50 2.51 -4.05 4.27
C MET A 50 2.86 -3.47 2.90
N ASN A 51 4.14 -3.29 2.59
CA ASN A 51 4.59 -2.81 1.29
C ASN A 51 4.23 -3.78 0.16
N ILE A 52 4.37 -5.08 0.38
CA ILE A 52 4.02 -6.11 -0.60
C ILE A 52 2.51 -6.21 -0.79
N LEU A 53 1.72 -6.23 0.30
CA LEU A 53 0.26 -6.24 0.23
C LEU A 53 -0.28 -5.00 -0.49
N GLY A 54 0.34 -3.86 -0.28
CA GLY A 54 0.00 -2.61 -0.95
C GLY A 54 0.58 -2.44 -2.35
N GLY A 55 1.34 -3.41 -2.87
CA GLY A 55 1.94 -3.35 -4.21
C GLY A 55 3.04 -2.29 -4.36
N LEU A 56 3.62 -1.80 -3.26
CA LEU A 56 4.81 -0.93 -3.27
C LEU A 56 6.08 -1.72 -3.55
N ASP A 57 6.11 -2.99 -3.15
CA ASP A 57 7.19 -3.92 -3.42
C ASP A 57 6.64 -5.23 -3.98
N ILE A 58 7.53 -6.07 -4.52
CA ILE A 58 7.20 -7.36 -5.12
C ILE A 58 7.83 -8.45 -4.27
N PRO A 59 7.11 -9.55 -3.98
CA PRO A 59 7.71 -10.69 -3.31
C PRO A 59 8.65 -11.44 -4.27
N ASP A 60 9.68 -12.08 -3.73
CA ASP A 60 10.57 -12.96 -4.49
C ASP A 60 9.84 -14.25 -4.90
N PHE A 61 8.96 -14.75 -4.01
CA PHE A 61 8.09 -15.90 -4.27
C PHE A 61 6.69 -15.63 -3.73
N GLY A 62 5.72 -16.37 -4.28
CA GLY A 62 4.33 -16.22 -3.94
C GLY A 62 3.65 -15.10 -4.72
N GLY A 63 2.49 -14.67 -4.28
CA GLY A 63 1.70 -13.65 -4.95
C GLY A 63 0.67 -12.99 -4.08
N VAL A 64 0.23 -11.80 -4.51
CA VAL A 64 -0.85 -11.03 -3.90
C VAL A 64 -1.91 -10.75 -4.95
N TRP A 65 -3.14 -10.99 -4.59
CA TRP A 65 -4.33 -10.65 -5.36
C TRP A 65 -5.17 -9.65 -4.57
N ILE A 66 -5.59 -8.58 -5.23
CA ILE A 66 -6.51 -7.60 -4.68
C ILE A 66 -7.72 -7.53 -5.60
N ARG A 67 -8.92 -7.77 -5.06
CA ARG A 67 -10.16 -7.87 -5.84
C ARG A 67 -10.00 -8.74 -7.08
N ASN A 68 -9.41 -9.92 -6.92
CA ASN A 68 -9.10 -10.89 -7.97
C ASN A 68 -8.04 -10.44 -9.01
N THR A 69 -7.43 -9.27 -8.86
CA THR A 69 -6.33 -8.81 -9.71
C THR A 69 -4.99 -9.23 -9.12
N SER A 70 -4.22 -10.04 -9.85
CA SER A 70 -2.86 -10.43 -9.46
C SER A 70 -1.91 -9.25 -9.65
N LEU A 71 -1.28 -8.80 -8.56
CA LEU A 71 -0.30 -7.70 -8.64
C LEU A 71 0.97 -8.06 -9.39
N LYS A 72 1.29 -9.35 -9.45
CA LYS A 72 2.46 -9.88 -10.15
C LYS A 72 2.32 -9.77 -11.66
N ASP A 73 1.10 -9.90 -12.17
CA ASP A 73 0.82 -9.92 -13.61
C ASP A 73 0.73 -8.50 -14.20
N LEU A 74 0.72 -7.48 -13.35
CA LEU A 74 0.73 -6.08 -13.75
C LEU A 74 2.15 -5.61 -14.03
N SER A 75 2.34 -4.85 -15.12
CA SER A 75 3.55 -4.08 -15.35
C SER A 75 3.77 -3.04 -14.24
N LYS A 76 4.94 -2.42 -14.21
CA LYS A 76 5.26 -1.39 -13.21
C LYS A 76 4.29 -0.21 -13.29
N GLU A 77 3.95 0.22 -14.51
CA GLU A 77 3.03 1.31 -14.79
C GLU A 77 1.60 0.96 -14.39
N GLU A 78 1.11 -0.21 -14.80
CA GLU A 78 -0.23 -0.71 -14.46
C GLU A 78 -0.39 -0.87 -12.95
N ARG A 79 0.64 -1.36 -12.24
CA ARG A 79 0.63 -1.48 -10.79
C ARG A 79 0.57 -0.11 -10.11
N THR A 80 1.25 0.89 -10.64
CA THR A 80 1.17 2.27 -10.12
C THR A 80 -0.23 2.84 -10.27
N ILE A 81 -0.88 2.64 -11.42
CA ILE A 81 -2.27 3.06 -11.66
C ILE A 81 -3.23 2.28 -10.75
N PHE A 82 -3.02 0.97 -10.63
CA PHE A 82 -3.85 0.10 -9.79
C PHE A 82 -3.82 0.55 -8.32
N ARG A 83 -2.62 0.82 -7.76
CA ARG A 83 -2.47 1.33 -6.39
C ARG A 83 -3.23 2.62 -6.19
N ARG A 84 -3.03 3.60 -7.07
CA ARG A 84 -3.69 4.91 -6.99
C ARG A 84 -5.21 4.82 -6.93
N ARG A 85 -5.80 3.82 -7.60
CA ARG A 85 -7.24 3.64 -7.70
C ARG A 85 -7.86 2.73 -6.66
N ASN A 86 -7.09 1.85 -6.07
CA ASN A 86 -7.61 0.76 -5.23
C ASN A 86 -7.07 0.71 -3.81
N ILE A 87 -5.97 1.44 -3.51
CA ILE A 87 -5.25 1.32 -2.23
C ILE A 87 -4.98 2.70 -1.66
N GLY A 88 -5.30 2.89 -0.38
CA GLY A 88 -4.87 4.05 0.39
C GLY A 88 -3.74 3.66 1.33
N PHE A 89 -2.69 4.50 1.41
CA PHE A 89 -1.60 4.35 2.37
C PHE A 89 -1.59 5.49 3.38
N VAL A 90 -1.40 5.13 4.65
CA VAL A 90 -1.00 6.07 5.69
C VAL A 90 0.40 5.68 6.14
N PHE A 91 1.39 6.49 5.83
CA PHE A 91 2.79 6.22 6.13
C PHE A 91 3.19 6.72 7.51
N GLN A 92 4.13 6.03 8.15
CA GLN A 92 4.71 6.47 9.42
C GLN A 92 5.47 7.80 9.29
N GLN A 93 6.09 8.05 8.13
CA GLN A 93 6.84 9.27 7.81
C GLN A 93 6.07 10.12 6.78
N TYR A 94 4.86 10.48 7.01
CA TYR A 94 3.97 11.35 6.22
C TYR A 94 4.10 11.30 4.68
N ASN A 95 5.31 11.18 4.12
CA ASN A 95 5.65 11.14 2.68
C ASN A 95 5.06 12.30 1.87
N LEU A 96 5.03 13.49 2.47
CA LEU A 96 4.57 14.71 1.80
C LEU A 96 5.64 15.21 0.83
N ILE A 97 5.19 15.81 -0.26
CA ILE A 97 6.06 16.49 -1.22
C ILE A 97 6.28 17.93 -0.71
N PRO A 98 7.52 18.30 -0.31
CA PRO A 98 7.77 19.57 0.36
C PRO A 98 7.52 20.81 -0.51
N SER A 99 7.63 20.67 -1.83
CA SER A 99 7.39 21.75 -2.79
C SER A 99 5.90 22.01 -3.07
N LEU A 100 5.02 21.18 -2.56
CA LEU A 100 3.57 21.32 -2.70
C LEU A 100 2.95 21.82 -1.41
N SER A 101 1.89 22.63 -1.52
CA SER A 101 1.05 23.00 -0.39
C SER A 101 0.34 21.77 0.21
N ILE A 102 -0.22 21.93 1.41
CA ILE A 102 -1.03 20.88 2.06
C ILE A 102 -2.17 20.46 1.14
N ARG A 103 -2.92 21.41 0.57
CA ARG A 103 -4.00 21.15 -0.36
C ARG A 103 -3.52 20.34 -1.56
N GLU A 104 -2.41 20.73 -2.17
CA GLU A 104 -1.86 20.05 -3.34
C GLU A 104 -1.42 18.63 -3.02
N ASN A 105 -0.82 18.39 -1.85
CA ASN A 105 -0.49 17.04 -1.39
C ASN A 105 -1.73 16.16 -1.23
N ILE A 106 -2.81 16.71 -0.64
CA ILE A 106 -4.07 15.97 -0.41
C ILE A 106 -4.72 15.55 -1.75
N VAL A 107 -4.78 16.46 -2.72
CA VAL A 107 -5.48 16.23 -3.99
C VAL A 107 -4.60 15.58 -5.06
N LEU A 108 -3.31 15.41 -4.82
CA LEU A 108 -2.34 14.90 -5.79
C LEU A 108 -2.76 13.58 -6.43
N PRO A 109 -3.21 12.55 -5.69
CA PRO A 109 -3.63 11.30 -6.31
C PRO A 109 -4.80 11.46 -7.30
N MET A 110 -5.74 12.35 -7.00
CA MET A 110 -6.88 12.64 -7.87
C MET A 110 -6.41 13.32 -9.18
N ARG A 111 -5.53 14.31 -9.05
CA ARG A 111 -4.95 15.01 -10.22
C ARG A 111 -4.15 14.07 -11.11
N LEU A 112 -3.33 13.20 -10.52
CA LEU A 112 -2.55 12.20 -11.26
C LEU A 112 -3.44 11.19 -12.00
N ASP A 113 -4.67 10.98 -11.52
CA ASP A 113 -5.65 10.10 -12.16
C ASP A 113 -6.56 10.85 -13.15
N GLY A 114 -6.33 12.15 -13.34
CA GLY A 114 -7.13 12.99 -14.23
C GLY A 114 -8.57 13.21 -13.75
N LYS A 115 -8.83 13.01 -12.46
CA LYS A 115 -10.16 13.19 -11.87
C LYS A 115 -10.37 14.61 -11.37
N GLU A 116 -11.58 15.08 -11.48
CA GLU A 116 -12.01 16.31 -10.82
C GLU A 116 -12.05 16.13 -9.31
N ILE A 117 -11.78 17.21 -8.60
CA ILE A 117 -11.78 17.24 -7.13
C ILE A 117 -13.20 17.55 -6.68
N ASP A 118 -13.80 16.65 -5.92
CA ASP A 118 -15.01 16.92 -5.18
C ASP A 118 -14.69 17.89 -4.03
N ILE A 119 -15.04 19.16 -4.22
CA ILE A 119 -14.71 20.24 -3.28
C ILE A 119 -15.48 20.08 -1.96
N ASP A 120 -16.71 19.60 -1.99
CA ASP A 120 -17.52 19.43 -0.79
C ASP A 120 -16.95 18.32 0.06
N PHE A 121 -16.62 17.19 -0.54
CA PHE A 121 -15.93 16.07 0.15
C PHE A 121 -14.55 16.47 0.66
N PHE A 122 -13.78 17.23 -0.13
CA PHE A 122 -12.48 17.77 0.31
C PHE A 122 -12.64 18.63 1.57
N ASN A 123 -13.60 19.56 1.58
CA ASN A 123 -13.83 20.44 2.71
C ASN A 123 -14.28 19.68 3.97
N GLU A 124 -15.15 18.68 3.79
CA GLU A 124 -15.58 17.79 4.88
C GLU A 124 -14.40 17.08 5.53
N ILE A 125 -13.52 16.46 4.74
CA ILE A 125 -12.33 15.77 5.26
C ILE A 125 -11.37 16.72 5.97
N VAL A 126 -11.11 17.89 5.39
CA VAL A 126 -10.25 18.93 6.00
C VAL A 126 -10.80 19.40 7.35
N GLU A 127 -12.12 19.52 7.45
CA GLU A 127 -12.80 19.88 8.69
C GLU A 127 -12.71 18.78 9.75
N ILE A 128 -13.04 17.53 9.39
CA ILE A 128 -12.95 16.37 10.29
C ILE A 128 -11.53 16.21 10.85
N LEU A 129 -10.51 16.44 10.02
CA LEU A 129 -9.10 16.32 10.42
C LEU A 129 -8.53 17.56 11.10
N GLY A 130 -9.30 18.65 11.22
CA GLY A 130 -8.85 19.90 11.86
C GLY A 130 -7.72 20.60 11.08
N LEU A 131 -7.70 20.50 9.78
CA LEU A 131 -6.67 21.07 8.89
C LEU A 131 -7.08 22.43 8.29
N LYS A 132 -7.93 23.21 8.97
CA LYS A 132 -8.36 24.55 8.53
C LYS A 132 -7.26 25.58 8.73
#